data_5da2f8913dea640e9c4cedbb71f3ff6f
#
_entry.id   5da2f8913dea640e9c4cedbb71f3ff6f
#
_cell.length_a   1.000
_cell.length_b   1.000
_cell.length_c   1.000
_cell.angle_alpha   90.00
_cell.angle_beta   90.00
_cell.angle_gamma   90.00
#
_symmetry.space_group_name_H-M   'P 1'
#
loop_
_entity.id
_entity.type
_entity.pdbx_description
1 polymer ?
#
loop_
_entity_poly.entity_id
_entity_poly.type
_entity_poly.pdbx_seq_one_letter_code
_entity_poly.pdbx_strand_id
1 'polypeptide(L)'
;MQPPKFLFLDINLQCNLKCKTCMYWTREEVVLPTHISIEQRSDIIAEFSTLNPQGAVVICGGEALMNPERYWPITRQCRSLGLRCLSVMNGTMVTDLRFARRLLTEGPSEVTISLNSYIPEVHDSTRGVTGSFDMAVNAIRLLLQARKELNSNTPIYAMSVMCEQNYKDLDQFYDFVLNDLKADKLKLNWLQPTFGTLLDRNGDPRPDKFYDNNVIRDHETLFEILKHCTEKYQLNLDPEYMETVRKYHRSVFKNEDAVTGWDGHGTEDAICNSFDRNIMVNMDGVARLCFSDQFPSFKISRSGDLTHLWHSAEPVRNLMRPCRQYCGISHSVRRVNATKKIDMIQV
;
A
#
# COMPACT_ATOMS: atom_id res chain seq x y z
N MET A 1 7.56 -18.66 -16.84
CA MET A 1 7.51 -17.65 -15.75
C MET A 1 6.31 -16.75 -15.98
N GLN A 2 5.52 -16.46 -14.95
CA GLN A 2 4.39 -15.53 -15.09
C GLN A 2 4.91 -14.09 -15.15
N PRO A 3 4.25 -13.18 -15.90
CA PRO A 3 4.64 -11.78 -15.91
C PRO A 3 4.41 -11.11 -14.53
N PRO A 4 5.20 -10.06 -14.19
CA PRO A 4 5.01 -9.33 -12.94
C PRO A 4 3.65 -8.63 -12.96
N LYS A 5 2.90 -8.70 -11.86
CA LYS A 5 1.58 -8.06 -11.76
C LYS A 5 1.65 -6.60 -11.33
N PHE A 6 2.64 -6.27 -10.50
CA PHE A 6 2.81 -4.95 -9.92
C PHE A 6 4.22 -4.43 -10.07
N LEU A 7 4.31 -3.18 -10.47
CA LEU A 7 5.49 -2.34 -10.34
C LEU A 7 5.22 -1.29 -9.24
N PHE A 8 5.83 -1.46 -8.07
CA PHE A 8 5.85 -0.44 -7.04
C PHE A 8 7.00 0.53 -7.30
N LEU A 9 6.70 1.80 -7.40
CA LEU A 9 7.66 2.81 -7.80
C LEU A 9 7.69 3.94 -6.76
N ASP A 10 8.77 4.01 -5.98
CA ASP A 10 9.00 5.10 -5.05
C ASP A 10 9.39 6.37 -5.82
N ILE A 11 8.64 7.44 -5.60
CA ILE A 11 8.88 8.72 -6.28
C ILE A 11 9.26 9.86 -5.36
N ASN A 12 8.96 9.70 -4.06
CA ASN A 12 9.16 10.75 -3.06
C ASN A 12 9.27 10.14 -1.66
N LEU A 13 10.20 10.63 -0.84
CA LEU A 13 10.32 10.24 0.57
C LEU A 13 9.69 11.27 1.51
N GLN A 14 9.35 12.46 1.02
CA GLN A 14 8.74 13.53 1.82
C GLN A 14 7.26 13.28 2.04
N CYS A 15 6.78 13.62 3.24
CA CYS A 15 5.37 13.62 3.57
C CYS A 15 5.06 14.78 4.50
N ASN A 16 3.93 15.41 4.31
CA ASN A 16 3.45 16.50 5.15
C ASN A 16 2.60 16.03 6.34
N LEU A 17 2.40 14.71 6.51
CA LEU A 17 1.79 14.11 7.69
C LEU A 17 2.80 13.29 8.49
N LYS A 18 2.48 13.03 9.77
CA LYS A 18 3.33 12.32 10.75
C LYS A 18 2.61 11.09 11.31
N CYS A 19 2.13 10.22 10.41
CA CYS A 19 1.30 9.09 10.79
C CYS A 19 1.98 8.15 11.78
N LYS A 20 1.25 7.73 12.81
CA LYS A 20 1.74 6.79 13.84
C LYS A 20 2.07 5.40 13.29
N THR A 21 1.54 5.05 12.13
CA THR A 21 1.71 3.75 11.48
C THR A 21 2.66 3.79 10.29
N CYS A 22 3.43 4.88 10.14
CA CYS A 22 4.31 5.07 9.01
C CYS A 22 5.62 5.75 9.47
N MET A 23 6.73 5.32 8.91
CA MET A 23 8.04 5.88 9.28
C MET A 23 8.69 6.74 8.18
N TYR A 24 8.00 7.02 7.07
CA TYR A 24 8.56 7.89 6.02
C TYR A 24 8.97 9.25 6.55
N TRP A 25 8.20 9.83 7.44
CA TRP A 25 8.46 11.14 8.04
C TRP A 25 9.54 11.15 9.14
N THR A 26 9.92 9.97 9.68
CA THR A 26 11.02 9.84 10.67
C THR A 26 12.38 9.67 10.01
N ARG A 27 12.38 9.44 8.69
CA ARG A 27 13.63 9.38 7.95
C ARG A 27 14.18 10.80 7.89
N GLU A 28 15.30 11.03 8.58
CA GLU A 28 16.14 12.17 8.26
C GLU A 28 16.35 12.18 6.75
N GLU A 29 16.39 13.36 6.14
CA GLU A 29 16.66 13.48 4.72
C GLU A 29 17.93 12.68 4.40
N VAL A 30 17.72 11.42 4.06
CA VAL A 30 18.78 10.68 3.41
C VAL A 30 18.87 11.34 2.05
N VAL A 31 19.80 12.27 1.94
CA VAL A 31 20.23 12.81 0.66
C VAL A 31 20.71 11.59 -0.11
N LEU A 32 19.78 10.98 -0.83
CA LEU A 32 20.13 9.88 -1.73
C LEU A 32 21.08 10.50 -2.76
N PRO A 33 22.31 10.01 -2.88
CA PRO A 33 23.32 10.65 -3.72
C PRO A 33 22.91 10.66 -5.21
N THR A 34 21.95 9.83 -5.59
CA THR A 34 21.44 9.78 -6.97
C THR A 34 19.98 9.36 -7.00
N HIS A 35 19.15 10.19 -7.62
CA HIS A 35 17.79 9.79 -8.00
C HIS A 35 17.78 9.37 -9.46
N ILE A 36 17.00 8.33 -9.80
CA ILE A 36 16.74 8.02 -11.19
C ILE A 36 15.97 9.18 -11.84
N SER A 37 16.33 9.50 -13.06
CA SER A 37 15.72 10.60 -13.82
C SER A 37 14.27 10.29 -14.20
N ILE A 38 13.55 11.28 -14.72
CA ILE A 38 12.20 11.08 -15.28
C ILE A 38 12.26 10.14 -16.48
N GLU A 39 13.26 10.25 -17.31
CA GLU A 39 13.49 9.41 -18.47
C GLU A 39 13.71 7.94 -18.05
N GLN A 40 14.56 7.70 -17.05
CA GLN A 40 14.78 6.35 -16.53
C GLN A 40 13.50 5.75 -15.92
N ARG A 41 12.66 6.55 -15.25
CA ARG A 41 11.34 6.09 -14.78
C ARG A 41 10.43 5.74 -15.93
N SER A 42 10.46 6.55 -16.98
CA SER A 42 9.69 6.31 -18.21
C SER A 42 10.09 4.99 -18.85
N ASP A 43 11.39 4.71 -18.97
CA ASP A 43 11.91 3.45 -19.50
C ASP A 43 11.46 2.24 -18.66
N ILE A 44 11.55 2.35 -17.33
CA ILE A 44 11.10 1.31 -16.40
C ILE A 44 9.61 0.99 -16.59
N ILE A 45 8.76 2.00 -16.75
CA ILE A 45 7.32 1.82 -16.96
C ILE A 45 7.06 1.20 -18.35
N ALA A 46 7.77 1.62 -19.39
CA ALA A 46 7.65 1.07 -20.72
C ALA A 46 8.08 -0.42 -20.77
N GLU A 47 9.18 -0.77 -20.12
CA GLU A 47 9.61 -2.17 -19.98
C GLU A 47 8.58 -3.00 -19.20
N PHE A 48 8.05 -2.47 -18.09
CA PHE A 48 7.00 -3.16 -17.32
C PHE A 48 5.75 -3.39 -18.16
N SER A 49 5.34 -2.39 -18.98
CA SER A 49 4.22 -2.53 -19.91
C SER A 49 4.46 -3.64 -20.95
N THR A 50 5.68 -3.78 -21.42
CA THR A 50 6.07 -4.87 -22.34
C THR A 50 6.04 -6.23 -21.64
N LEU A 51 6.49 -6.31 -20.39
CA LEU A 51 6.45 -7.55 -19.58
C LEU A 51 5.02 -7.95 -19.25
N ASN A 52 4.16 -7.00 -18.93
CA ASN A 52 2.75 -7.25 -18.62
C ASN A 52 1.84 -6.05 -18.97
N PRO A 53 1.22 -6.03 -20.14
CA PRO A 53 0.25 -4.97 -20.49
C PRO A 53 -0.98 -4.89 -19.59
N GLN A 54 -1.28 -5.96 -18.83
CA GLN A 54 -2.37 -6.03 -17.87
C GLN A 54 -1.91 -5.73 -16.43
N GLY A 55 -0.65 -5.36 -16.25
CA GLY A 55 -0.07 -5.04 -14.95
C GLY A 55 -0.55 -3.71 -14.39
N ALA A 56 -0.13 -3.43 -13.17
CA ALA A 56 -0.42 -2.16 -12.51
C ALA A 56 0.86 -1.51 -11.97
N VAL A 57 1.00 -0.22 -12.21
CA VAL A 57 2.01 0.63 -11.59
C VAL A 57 1.43 1.20 -10.30
N VAL A 58 2.10 0.99 -9.18
CA VAL A 58 1.72 1.51 -7.87
C VAL A 58 2.69 2.62 -7.49
N ILE A 59 2.22 3.84 -7.44
CA ILE A 59 3.02 4.99 -7.02
C ILE A 59 3.13 4.97 -5.50
N CYS A 60 4.37 4.89 -5.01
CA CYS A 60 4.72 4.78 -3.61
C CYS A 60 5.59 5.96 -3.15
N GLY A 61 5.84 5.98 -1.83
CA GLY A 61 6.70 6.95 -1.17
C GLY A 61 6.03 7.60 0.03
N GLY A 62 6.38 8.83 0.33
CA GLY A 62 5.71 9.68 1.32
C GLY A 62 4.35 10.14 0.78
N GLU A 63 4.13 11.46 0.64
CA GLU A 63 2.98 11.96 -0.12
C GLU A 63 3.40 12.25 -1.57
N ALA A 64 2.94 11.41 -2.48
CA ALA A 64 3.37 11.44 -3.88
C ALA A 64 3.08 12.79 -4.57
N LEU A 65 1.98 13.44 -4.21
CA LEU A 65 1.56 14.73 -4.77
C LEU A 65 2.43 15.93 -4.33
N MET A 66 3.28 15.76 -3.33
CA MET A 66 4.29 16.79 -2.98
C MET A 66 5.40 16.89 -4.03
N ASN A 67 5.49 15.96 -4.95
CA ASN A 67 6.45 15.99 -6.06
C ASN A 67 5.73 15.88 -7.41
N PRO A 68 5.02 16.94 -7.84
CA PRO A 68 4.18 16.92 -9.03
C PRO A 68 4.97 16.70 -10.32
N GLU A 69 6.23 17.14 -10.39
CA GLU A 69 7.08 16.92 -11.55
C GLU A 69 7.43 15.45 -11.81
N ARG A 70 7.40 14.60 -10.77
CA ARG A 70 7.55 13.15 -10.93
C ARG A 70 6.21 12.44 -11.07
N TYR A 71 5.19 12.93 -10.35
CA TYR A 71 3.88 12.29 -10.29
C TYR A 71 3.14 12.31 -11.64
N TRP A 72 2.97 13.49 -12.23
CA TRP A 72 2.16 13.64 -13.45
C TRP A 72 2.75 12.95 -14.69
N PRO A 73 4.06 12.95 -14.95
CA PRO A 73 4.62 12.16 -16.05
C PRO A 73 4.29 10.68 -15.94
N ILE A 74 4.39 10.09 -14.74
CA ILE A 74 4.09 8.67 -14.49
C ILE A 74 2.62 8.36 -14.77
N THR A 75 1.70 9.13 -14.21
CA THR A 75 0.26 8.86 -14.39
C THR A 75 -0.17 9.01 -15.85
N ARG A 76 0.32 10.04 -16.53
CA ARG A 76 0.06 10.25 -17.98
C ARG A 76 0.63 9.12 -18.83
N GLN A 77 1.84 8.68 -18.55
CA GLN A 77 2.46 7.57 -19.26
C GLN A 77 1.69 6.26 -19.05
N CYS A 78 1.30 5.95 -17.81
CA CYS A 78 0.48 4.76 -17.57
C CYS A 78 -0.82 4.80 -18.38
N ARG A 79 -1.49 5.96 -18.42
CA ARG A 79 -2.71 6.14 -19.24
C ARG A 79 -2.43 5.93 -20.73
N SER A 80 -1.35 6.49 -21.27
CA SER A 80 -1.02 6.35 -22.70
C SER A 80 -0.67 4.91 -23.10
N LEU A 81 -0.14 4.12 -22.15
CA LEU A 81 0.18 2.71 -22.33
C LEU A 81 -0.99 1.76 -21.99
N GLY A 82 -2.13 2.28 -21.53
CA GLY A 82 -3.25 1.47 -21.09
C GLY A 82 -3.00 0.70 -19.78
N LEU A 83 -1.93 1.02 -19.05
CA LEU A 83 -1.61 0.42 -17.77
C LEU A 83 -2.52 0.97 -16.67
N ARG A 84 -2.90 0.10 -15.73
CA ARG A 84 -3.49 0.57 -14.49
C ARG A 84 -2.42 1.33 -13.68
N CYS A 85 -2.81 2.47 -13.15
CA CYS A 85 -1.99 3.27 -12.24
C CYS A 85 -2.74 3.42 -10.91
N LEU A 86 -2.11 3.06 -9.82
CA LEU A 86 -2.67 3.08 -8.48
C LEU A 86 -1.86 4.08 -7.63
N SER A 87 -2.57 4.90 -6.86
CA SER A 87 -1.93 5.83 -5.93
C SER A 87 -2.83 6.04 -4.71
N VAL A 88 -2.25 5.90 -3.53
CA VAL A 88 -2.91 6.23 -2.27
C VAL A 88 -2.37 7.56 -1.78
N MET A 89 -3.26 8.50 -1.54
CA MET A 89 -2.92 9.89 -1.16
C MET A 89 -3.48 10.20 0.21
N ASN A 90 -2.86 11.14 0.91
CA ASN A 90 -3.38 11.60 2.19
C ASN A 90 -4.53 12.64 2.05
N GLY A 91 -4.79 13.13 0.85
CA GLY A 91 -5.85 14.08 0.53
C GLY A 91 -5.50 15.55 0.74
N THR A 92 -4.45 15.89 1.47
CA THR A 92 -4.12 17.26 1.84
C THR A 92 -3.81 18.20 0.66
N MET A 93 -3.38 17.61 -0.46
CA MET A 93 -3.05 18.38 -1.68
C MET A 93 -4.26 18.62 -2.59
N VAL A 94 -5.41 17.99 -2.32
CA VAL A 94 -6.64 18.19 -3.11
C VAL A 94 -7.45 19.32 -2.50
N THR A 95 -7.08 20.56 -2.80
CA THR A 95 -7.61 21.76 -2.14
C THR A 95 -8.77 22.43 -2.89
N ASP A 96 -8.92 22.12 -4.18
CA ASP A 96 -9.96 22.74 -5.02
C ASP A 96 -10.44 21.81 -6.16
N LEU A 97 -11.52 22.21 -6.81
CA LEU A 97 -12.12 21.47 -7.93
C LEU A 97 -11.20 21.36 -9.15
N ARG A 98 -10.35 22.35 -9.40
CA ARG A 98 -9.42 22.33 -10.53
C ARG A 98 -8.43 21.18 -10.35
N PHE A 99 -7.89 21.03 -9.13
CA PHE A 99 -6.98 19.94 -8.81
C PHE A 99 -7.69 18.57 -8.85
N ALA A 100 -8.91 18.49 -8.31
CA ALA A 100 -9.72 17.28 -8.33
C ALA A 100 -10.03 16.83 -9.79
N ARG A 101 -10.43 17.76 -10.67
CA ARG A 101 -10.62 17.47 -12.11
C ARG A 101 -9.35 16.95 -12.76
N ARG A 102 -8.20 17.55 -12.46
CA ARG A 102 -6.91 17.11 -12.99
C ARG A 102 -6.57 15.68 -12.55
N LEU A 103 -6.83 15.33 -11.28
CA LEU A 103 -6.64 13.95 -10.81
C LEU A 103 -7.51 12.94 -11.58
N LEU A 104 -8.74 13.30 -11.93
CA LEU A 104 -9.62 12.42 -12.69
C LEU A 104 -9.27 12.32 -14.18
N THR A 105 -8.64 13.33 -14.76
CA THR A 105 -8.30 13.37 -16.19
C THR A 105 -6.87 12.93 -16.51
N GLU A 106 -5.90 13.29 -15.67
CA GLU A 106 -4.48 13.00 -15.88
C GLU A 106 -3.89 12.05 -14.82
N GLY A 107 -4.60 11.84 -13.73
CA GLY A 107 -4.14 11.07 -12.56
C GLY A 107 -4.26 9.56 -12.70
N PRO A 108 -4.29 8.83 -11.59
CA PRO A 108 -4.32 7.36 -11.56
C PRO A 108 -5.65 6.80 -12.10
N SER A 109 -5.68 5.48 -12.32
CA SER A 109 -6.87 4.78 -12.80
C SER A 109 -8.00 4.73 -11.77
N GLU A 110 -7.65 4.85 -10.51
CA GLU A 110 -8.55 4.99 -9.35
C GLU A 110 -7.91 5.93 -8.33
N VAL A 111 -8.70 6.77 -7.69
CA VAL A 111 -8.22 7.70 -6.67
C VAL A 111 -8.54 7.14 -5.29
N THR A 112 -7.53 6.90 -4.48
CA THR A 112 -7.69 6.41 -3.13
C THR A 112 -7.19 7.43 -2.13
N ILE A 113 -8.07 7.88 -1.23
CA ILE A 113 -7.75 8.83 -0.15
C ILE A 113 -7.63 8.08 1.17
N SER A 114 -6.53 8.29 1.87
CA SER A 114 -6.34 7.73 3.19
C SER A 114 -7.29 8.36 4.20
N LEU A 115 -8.15 7.56 4.80
CA LEU A 115 -9.08 7.97 5.84
C LEU A 115 -9.13 6.86 6.89
N ASN A 116 -8.69 7.13 8.12
CA ASN A 116 -8.52 6.10 9.14
C ASN A 116 -9.70 5.98 10.11
N SER A 117 -10.59 6.97 10.16
CA SER A 117 -11.78 6.97 11.00
C SER A 117 -12.79 7.99 10.48
N TYR A 118 -14.05 7.84 10.85
CA TYR A 118 -15.09 8.86 10.69
C TYR A 118 -15.09 9.88 11.84
N ILE A 119 -14.35 9.59 12.92
CA ILE A 119 -14.16 10.46 14.09
C ILE A 119 -12.91 11.33 13.83
N PRO A 120 -13.05 12.68 13.74
CA PRO A 120 -11.95 13.57 13.41
C PRO A 120 -10.72 13.38 14.32
N GLU A 121 -10.92 13.29 15.63
CA GLU A 121 -9.85 13.18 16.63
C GLU A 121 -9.07 11.86 16.48
N VAL A 122 -9.77 10.77 16.15
CA VAL A 122 -9.14 9.45 15.92
C VAL A 122 -8.33 9.49 14.63
N HIS A 123 -8.90 10.03 13.54
CA HIS A 123 -8.16 10.19 12.30
C HIS A 123 -6.91 11.04 12.49
N ASP A 124 -7.07 12.26 13.02
CA ASP A 124 -5.97 13.22 13.23
C ASP A 124 -4.88 12.64 14.13
N SER A 125 -5.28 11.94 15.20
CA SER A 125 -4.34 11.24 16.09
C SER A 125 -3.53 10.18 15.34
N THR A 126 -4.14 9.39 14.46
CA THR A 126 -3.43 8.35 13.69
C THR A 126 -2.56 8.95 12.58
N ARG A 127 -2.96 10.11 12.02
CA ARG A 127 -2.24 10.82 10.95
C ARG A 127 -1.19 11.80 11.49
N GLY A 128 -1.22 12.11 12.80
CA GLY A 128 -0.25 12.95 13.50
C GLY A 128 -0.31 14.45 13.16
N VAL A 129 -1.41 14.89 12.54
CA VAL A 129 -1.65 16.31 12.18
C VAL A 129 -3.12 16.65 12.39
N THR A 130 -3.39 17.63 13.24
CA THR A 130 -4.73 18.16 13.49
C THR A 130 -5.31 18.79 12.23
N GLY A 131 -6.59 18.52 11.95
CA GLY A 131 -7.29 18.99 10.75
C GLY A 131 -7.06 18.12 9.50
N SER A 132 -6.28 17.04 9.60
CA SER A 132 -6.06 16.11 8.48
C SER A 132 -7.35 15.38 8.09
N PHE A 133 -8.28 15.18 9.03
CA PHE A 133 -9.61 14.62 8.75
C PHE A 133 -10.40 15.50 7.79
N ASP A 134 -10.52 16.79 8.10
CA ASP A 134 -11.27 17.73 7.27
C ASP A 134 -10.67 17.84 5.87
N MET A 135 -9.34 17.85 5.77
CA MET A 135 -8.65 17.85 4.48
C MET A 135 -8.96 16.59 3.66
N ALA A 136 -8.91 15.41 4.26
CA ALA A 136 -9.19 14.14 3.58
C ALA A 136 -10.67 14.03 3.15
N VAL A 137 -11.60 14.40 4.02
CA VAL A 137 -13.04 14.42 3.73
C VAL A 137 -13.35 15.43 2.62
N ASN A 138 -12.79 16.63 2.69
CA ASN A 138 -12.95 17.65 1.65
C ASN A 138 -12.39 17.16 0.31
N ALA A 139 -11.24 16.49 0.30
CA ALA A 139 -10.67 15.89 -0.90
C ALA A 139 -11.64 14.89 -1.56
N ILE A 140 -12.23 13.99 -0.78
CA ILE A 140 -13.21 13.04 -1.30
C ILE A 140 -14.43 13.76 -1.89
N ARG A 141 -14.96 14.78 -1.19
CA ARG A 141 -16.11 15.57 -1.68
C ARG A 141 -15.80 16.30 -2.98
N LEU A 142 -14.64 16.94 -3.08
CA LEU A 142 -14.20 17.63 -4.30
C LEU A 142 -14.01 16.65 -5.48
N LEU A 143 -13.47 15.47 -5.22
CA LEU A 143 -13.33 14.41 -6.23
C LEU A 143 -14.70 13.91 -6.72
N LEU A 144 -15.63 13.66 -5.83
CA LEU A 144 -16.99 13.22 -6.19
C LEU A 144 -17.74 14.30 -6.98
N GLN A 145 -17.60 15.57 -6.60
CA GLN A 145 -18.15 16.68 -7.36
C GLN A 145 -17.51 16.78 -8.76
N ALA A 146 -16.18 16.75 -8.84
CA ALA A 146 -15.48 16.80 -10.11
C ALA A 146 -15.83 15.60 -11.01
N ARG A 147 -15.99 14.40 -10.44
CA ARG A 147 -16.43 13.19 -11.15
C ARG A 147 -17.81 13.38 -11.79
N LYS A 148 -18.74 13.94 -11.04
CA LYS A 148 -20.11 14.25 -11.56
C LYS A 148 -20.06 15.27 -12.69
N GLU A 149 -19.31 16.35 -12.54
CA GLU A 149 -19.18 17.40 -13.54
C GLU A 149 -18.51 16.92 -14.85
N LEU A 150 -17.51 16.02 -14.73
CA LEU A 150 -16.81 15.44 -15.86
C LEU A 150 -17.53 14.23 -16.48
N ASN A 151 -18.63 13.77 -15.89
CA ASN A 151 -19.27 12.50 -16.24
C ASN A 151 -18.25 11.34 -16.28
N SER A 152 -17.31 11.32 -15.33
CA SER A 152 -16.24 10.34 -15.26
C SER A 152 -16.67 9.11 -14.46
N ASN A 153 -16.16 7.94 -14.84
CA ASN A 153 -16.34 6.68 -14.14
C ASN A 153 -15.12 6.30 -13.26
N THR A 154 -14.19 7.23 -13.03
CA THR A 154 -13.01 6.97 -12.20
C THR A 154 -13.44 6.62 -10.78
N PRO A 155 -13.07 5.45 -10.25
CA PRO A 155 -13.40 5.07 -8.88
C PRO A 155 -12.73 5.98 -7.86
N ILE A 156 -13.46 6.31 -6.79
CA ILE A 156 -13.00 7.14 -5.67
C ILE A 156 -13.20 6.35 -4.38
N TYR A 157 -12.10 5.99 -3.73
CA TYR A 157 -12.09 5.14 -2.57
C TYR A 157 -11.55 5.85 -1.34
N ALA A 158 -12.05 5.48 -0.17
CA ALA A 158 -11.35 5.69 1.09
C ALA A 158 -10.51 4.45 1.42
N MET A 159 -9.35 4.63 2.07
CA MET A 159 -8.52 3.53 2.55
C MET A 159 -8.11 3.78 4.00
N SER A 160 -8.30 2.76 4.83
CA SER A 160 -7.88 2.77 6.23
C SER A 160 -6.79 1.74 6.49
N VAL A 161 -5.77 2.14 7.25
CA VAL A 161 -4.90 1.19 7.93
C VAL A 161 -5.58 0.81 9.25
N MET A 162 -5.94 -0.46 9.38
CA MET A 162 -6.60 -1.00 10.56
C MET A 162 -5.60 -1.11 11.70
N CYS A 163 -5.91 -0.47 12.82
CA CYS A 163 -5.08 -0.41 14.01
C CYS A 163 -5.94 -0.37 15.28
N GLU A 164 -5.29 -0.45 16.45
CA GLU A 164 -5.96 -0.48 17.75
C GLU A 164 -6.90 0.70 18.00
N GLN A 165 -6.61 1.85 17.36
CA GLN A 165 -7.36 3.08 17.59
C GLN A 165 -8.67 3.18 16.79
N ASN A 166 -8.86 2.34 15.73
CA ASN A 166 -9.96 2.55 14.78
C ASN A 166 -10.81 1.31 14.46
N TYR A 167 -10.47 0.12 14.96
CA TYR A 167 -11.16 -1.09 14.54
C TYR A 167 -12.57 -1.25 15.15
N LYS A 168 -12.79 -0.70 16.36
CA LYS A 168 -14.06 -0.91 17.10
C LYS A 168 -15.26 -0.25 16.43
N ASP A 169 -15.04 0.90 15.78
CA ASP A 169 -16.09 1.71 15.17
C ASP A 169 -16.20 1.46 13.64
N LEU A 170 -15.75 0.29 13.18
CA LEU A 170 -15.67 -0.03 11.75
C LEU A 170 -17.05 -0.04 11.06
N ASP A 171 -18.12 -0.42 11.75
CA ASP A 171 -19.47 -0.40 11.21
C ASP A 171 -19.93 1.03 10.89
N GLN A 172 -19.79 1.95 11.85
CA GLN A 172 -20.13 3.36 11.64
C GLN A 172 -19.21 4.01 10.60
N PHE A 173 -17.98 3.55 10.53
CA PHE A 173 -17.05 4.05 9.53
C PHE A 173 -17.41 3.61 8.09
N TYR A 174 -17.86 2.37 7.91
CA TYR A 174 -18.43 1.94 6.62
C TYR A 174 -19.65 2.77 6.25
N ASP A 175 -20.56 3.00 7.20
CA ASP A 175 -21.75 3.82 6.97
C ASP A 175 -21.40 5.24 6.52
N PHE A 176 -20.47 5.89 7.24
CA PHE A 176 -19.98 7.22 6.89
C PHE A 176 -19.36 7.27 5.48
N VAL A 177 -18.51 6.31 5.13
CA VAL A 177 -17.83 6.31 3.82
C VAL A 177 -18.80 6.03 2.67
N LEU A 178 -19.70 5.06 2.84
CA LEU A 178 -20.58 4.60 1.76
C LEU A 178 -21.86 5.44 1.66
N ASN A 179 -22.45 5.83 2.79
CA ASN A 179 -23.76 6.49 2.83
C ASN A 179 -23.67 8.00 3.01
N ASP A 180 -22.76 8.52 3.82
CA ASP A 180 -22.63 9.97 4.02
C ASP A 180 -21.70 10.60 2.98
N LEU A 181 -20.50 10.10 2.80
CA LEU A 181 -19.55 10.61 1.80
C LEU A 181 -19.93 10.20 0.37
N LYS A 182 -20.56 9.03 0.18
CA LYS A 182 -20.86 8.44 -1.14
C LYS A 182 -19.59 8.06 -1.93
N ALA A 183 -18.51 7.72 -1.24
CA ALA A 183 -17.37 7.10 -1.88
C ALA A 183 -17.70 5.67 -2.32
N ASP A 184 -17.03 5.18 -3.36
CA ASP A 184 -17.42 3.90 -3.96
C ASP A 184 -17.04 2.70 -3.08
N LYS A 185 -16.04 2.85 -2.19
CA LYS A 185 -15.59 1.77 -1.32
C LYS A 185 -14.75 2.30 -0.15
N LEU A 186 -14.83 1.62 0.99
CA LEU A 186 -13.83 1.66 2.04
C LEU A 186 -12.92 0.43 1.89
N LYS A 187 -11.64 0.67 1.62
CA LYS A 187 -10.61 -0.37 1.55
C LYS A 187 -9.94 -0.50 2.91
N LEU A 188 -9.73 -1.73 3.37
CA LEU A 188 -9.02 -2.01 4.61
C LEU A 188 -7.61 -2.52 4.30
N ASN A 189 -6.62 -1.86 4.87
CA ASN A 189 -5.24 -2.32 4.87
C ASN A 189 -4.84 -2.73 6.29
N TRP A 190 -4.10 -3.82 6.42
CA TRP A 190 -3.70 -4.32 7.73
C TRP A 190 -2.38 -3.69 8.13
N LEU A 191 -2.30 -3.27 9.40
CA LEU A 191 -1.04 -2.80 9.95
C LEU A 191 -0.02 -3.94 9.85
N GLN A 192 1.15 -3.61 9.33
CA GLN A 192 2.25 -4.53 9.13
C GLN A 192 3.51 -3.98 9.80
N PRO A 193 4.42 -4.85 10.25
CA PRO A 193 5.73 -4.40 10.67
C PRO A 193 6.39 -3.57 9.57
N THR A 194 7.11 -2.55 9.96
CA THR A 194 7.84 -1.67 9.04
C THR A 194 9.04 -2.39 8.46
N PHE A 195 8.99 -2.68 7.16
CA PHE A 195 9.99 -3.49 6.47
C PHE A 195 11.32 -2.78 6.29
N GLY A 196 12.42 -3.52 6.49
CA GLY A 196 13.76 -3.16 6.03
C GLY A 196 14.36 -1.88 6.59
N THR A 197 13.54 -1.13 7.28
CA THR A 197 13.86 0.17 7.86
C THR A 197 14.11 0.06 9.36
N LEU A 198 13.89 -1.13 9.91
CA LEU A 198 14.12 -1.45 11.33
C LEU A 198 15.57 -1.80 11.63
N LEU A 199 16.32 -2.17 10.62
CA LEU A 199 17.76 -2.27 10.75
C LEU A 199 18.29 -0.85 10.76
N ASP A 200 18.99 -0.50 11.83
CA ASP A 200 19.86 0.66 11.74
C ASP A 200 20.93 0.40 10.67
N ARG A 201 21.68 1.42 10.31
CA ARG A 201 22.75 1.29 9.31
C ARG A 201 23.83 0.29 9.69
N ASN A 202 23.83 -0.18 10.94
CA ASN A 202 24.77 -1.17 11.50
C ASN A 202 24.17 -2.58 11.56
N GLY A 203 22.91 -2.75 11.11
CA GLY A 203 22.25 -4.04 11.07
C GLY A 203 21.54 -4.46 12.36
N ASP A 204 21.46 -3.58 13.37
CA ASP A 204 20.75 -3.89 14.62
C ASP A 204 19.23 -3.79 14.45
N PRO A 205 18.46 -4.84 14.80
CA PRO A 205 17.02 -4.77 14.79
C PRO A 205 16.55 -3.77 15.86
N ARG A 206 15.84 -2.72 15.43
CA ARG A 206 15.18 -1.81 16.37
C ARG A 206 13.76 -2.30 16.64
N PRO A 207 13.27 -2.16 17.90
CA PRO A 207 11.87 -2.42 18.19
C PRO A 207 10.96 -1.61 17.26
N ASP A 208 9.99 -2.27 16.63
CA ASP A 208 8.98 -1.58 15.82
C ASP A 208 7.92 -0.94 16.71
N LYS A 209 8.29 0.17 17.36
CA LYS A 209 7.39 0.92 18.25
C LYS A 209 6.10 1.37 17.55
N PHE A 210 6.14 1.58 16.24
CA PHE A 210 4.95 1.93 15.47
C PHE A 210 3.99 0.75 15.39
N TYR A 211 4.52 -0.43 15.13
CA TYR A 211 3.74 -1.65 15.09
C TYR A 211 3.19 -2.02 16.47
N ASP A 212 4.08 -2.16 17.45
CA ASP A 212 3.75 -2.61 18.81
C ASP A 212 2.69 -1.74 19.48
N ASN A 213 2.72 -0.43 19.26
CA ASN A 213 1.79 0.52 19.85
C ASN A 213 0.44 0.61 19.13
N ASN A 214 0.34 0.09 17.91
CA ASN A 214 -0.84 0.29 17.07
C ASN A 214 -1.47 -1.01 16.58
N VAL A 215 -0.86 -2.17 16.81
CA VAL A 215 -1.41 -3.47 16.40
C VAL A 215 -2.68 -3.80 17.20
N ILE A 216 -3.69 -4.30 16.51
CA ILE A 216 -4.96 -4.72 17.13
C ILE A 216 -4.70 -5.94 18.00
N ARG A 217 -5.01 -5.85 19.29
CA ARG A 217 -4.82 -6.92 20.28
C ARG A 217 -6.03 -7.81 20.42
N ASP A 218 -7.22 -7.23 20.43
CA ASP A 218 -8.48 -7.96 20.50
C ASP A 218 -8.96 -8.36 19.10
N HIS A 219 -8.30 -9.39 18.56
CA HIS A 219 -8.59 -9.87 17.23
C HIS A 219 -9.93 -10.63 17.12
N GLU A 220 -10.45 -11.21 18.19
CA GLU A 220 -11.75 -11.89 18.14
C GLU A 220 -12.87 -10.86 17.93
N THR A 221 -12.89 -9.77 18.72
CA THR A 221 -13.84 -8.67 18.49
C THR A 221 -13.69 -8.07 17.09
N LEU A 222 -12.46 -7.90 16.60
CA LEU A 222 -12.23 -7.44 15.22
C LEU A 222 -12.96 -8.32 14.20
N PHE A 223 -12.85 -9.66 14.33
CA PHE A 223 -13.45 -10.57 13.35
C PHE A 223 -14.97 -10.67 13.46
N GLU A 224 -15.54 -10.48 14.63
CA GLU A 224 -16.99 -10.33 14.82
C GLU A 224 -17.51 -9.08 14.10
N ILE A 225 -16.84 -7.95 14.28
CA ILE A 225 -17.18 -6.69 13.60
C ILE A 225 -17.05 -6.83 12.07
N LEU A 226 -15.96 -7.43 11.59
CA LEU A 226 -15.76 -7.66 10.16
C LEU A 226 -16.83 -8.56 9.55
N LYS A 227 -17.25 -9.61 10.27
CA LYS A 227 -18.35 -10.48 9.84
C LYS A 227 -19.65 -9.68 9.74
N HIS A 228 -19.98 -8.90 10.76
CA HIS A 228 -21.16 -8.03 10.76
C HIS A 228 -21.12 -7.05 9.57
N CYS A 229 -20.03 -6.33 9.37
CA CYS A 229 -19.87 -5.40 8.25
C CYS A 229 -19.98 -6.11 6.89
N THR A 230 -19.43 -7.32 6.78
CA THR A 230 -19.50 -8.12 5.54
C THR A 230 -20.95 -8.43 5.18
N GLU A 231 -21.75 -8.85 6.14
CA GLU A 231 -23.17 -9.16 5.95
C GLU A 231 -23.97 -7.88 5.65
N LYS A 232 -23.78 -6.83 6.45
CA LYS A 232 -24.54 -5.56 6.35
C LYS A 232 -24.29 -4.80 5.06
N TYR A 233 -23.03 -4.70 4.64
CA TYR A 233 -22.63 -3.92 3.46
C TYR A 233 -22.37 -4.80 2.22
N GLN A 234 -22.67 -6.08 2.29
CA GLN A 234 -22.47 -7.05 1.21
C GLN A 234 -21.05 -7.02 0.65
N LEU A 235 -20.06 -6.94 1.58
CA LEU A 235 -18.67 -6.86 1.19
C LEU A 235 -18.23 -8.19 0.56
N ASN A 236 -17.60 -8.11 -0.59
CA ASN A 236 -17.02 -9.28 -1.24
C ASN A 236 -15.62 -9.57 -0.64
N LEU A 237 -15.58 -10.01 0.63
CA LEU A 237 -14.36 -10.44 1.28
C LEU A 237 -14.17 -11.94 1.02
N ASP A 238 -13.01 -12.29 0.48
CA ASP A 238 -12.65 -13.69 0.25
C ASP A 238 -12.48 -14.42 1.60
N PRO A 239 -13.22 -15.51 1.86
CA PRO A 239 -13.12 -16.24 3.13
C PRO A 239 -11.72 -16.81 3.41
N GLU A 240 -10.99 -17.24 2.38
CA GLU A 240 -9.61 -17.73 2.54
C GLU A 240 -8.65 -16.59 2.93
N TYR A 241 -8.88 -15.43 2.35
CA TYR A 241 -8.12 -14.23 2.73
C TYR A 241 -8.40 -13.83 4.17
N MET A 242 -9.67 -13.80 4.57
CA MET A 242 -10.05 -13.47 5.94
C MET A 242 -9.47 -14.46 6.96
N GLU A 243 -9.43 -15.75 6.63
CA GLU A 243 -8.77 -16.73 7.49
C GLU A 243 -7.25 -16.52 7.54
N THR A 244 -6.62 -16.09 6.45
CA THR A 244 -5.20 -15.72 6.43
C THR A 244 -4.94 -14.51 7.34
N VAL A 245 -5.79 -13.50 7.30
CA VAL A 245 -5.72 -12.32 8.19
C VAL A 245 -5.92 -12.72 9.65
N ARG A 246 -6.88 -13.63 9.94
CA ARG A 246 -7.10 -14.15 11.29
C ARG A 246 -5.86 -14.86 11.83
N LYS A 247 -5.23 -15.71 11.02
CA LYS A 247 -4.00 -16.39 11.40
C LYS A 247 -2.85 -15.41 11.61
N TYR A 248 -2.76 -14.39 10.79
CA TYR A 248 -1.80 -13.31 10.99
C TYR A 248 -1.96 -12.69 12.38
N HIS A 249 -3.15 -12.24 12.73
CA HIS A 249 -3.39 -11.63 14.04
C HIS A 249 -3.10 -12.58 15.21
N ARG A 250 -3.46 -13.86 15.09
CA ARG A 250 -3.14 -14.87 16.11
C ARG A 250 -1.65 -15.15 16.23
N SER A 251 -0.89 -15.10 15.14
CA SER A 251 0.55 -15.38 15.16
C SER A 251 1.36 -14.28 15.84
N VAL A 252 0.90 -13.04 15.75
CA VAL A 252 1.54 -11.87 16.36
C VAL A 252 1.58 -11.97 17.89
N PHE A 253 0.64 -12.67 18.51
CA PHE A 253 0.47 -12.72 19.98
C PHE A 253 0.84 -14.07 20.62
N LYS A 254 1.45 -14.99 19.87
CA LYS A 254 1.85 -16.29 20.43
C LYS A 254 2.99 -16.23 21.43
N ASN A 255 3.81 -15.18 21.42
CA ASN A 255 4.89 -14.97 22.36
C ASN A 255 4.56 -13.79 23.25
N GLU A 256 4.00 -14.04 24.46
CA GLU A 256 3.72 -13.02 25.45
C GLU A 256 4.97 -12.25 25.92
N ASP A 257 6.17 -12.85 25.76
CA ASP A 257 7.46 -12.26 26.12
C ASP A 257 8.18 -11.54 24.97
N ALA A 258 7.71 -11.66 23.75
CA ALA A 258 8.31 -10.95 22.62
C ALA A 258 7.74 -9.54 22.54
N VAL A 259 8.56 -8.56 22.80
CA VAL A 259 8.26 -7.12 22.64
C VAL A 259 7.84 -6.80 21.19
N THR A 260 8.22 -7.63 20.26
CA THR A 260 7.73 -7.70 18.91
C THR A 260 7.18 -9.11 18.71
N GLY A 261 5.91 -9.35 18.81
CA GLY A 261 5.31 -10.66 18.48
C GLY A 261 5.63 -11.17 17.07
N TRP A 262 6.57 -10.55 16.44
CA TRP A 262 7.12 -10.83 15.13
C TRP A 262 8.48 -11.52 15.28
N ASP A 263 8.46 -12.83 15.41
CA ASP A 263 9.67 -13.67 15.41
C ASP A 263 10.21 -13.93 14.00
N GLY A 264 9.65 -13.27 12.98
CA GLY A 264 9.98 -13.51 11.57
C GLY A 264 9.40 -14.82 11.01
N HIS A 265 8.71 -15.60 11.80
CA HIS A 265 8.13 -16.86 11.39
C HIS A 265 6.63 -16.70 11.10
N GLY A 266 6.24 -16.87 9.84
CA GLY A 266 4.84 -17.06 9.48
C GLY A 266 4.35 -18.43 9.93
N THR A 267 3.06 -18.69 9.78
CA THR A 267 2.53 -20.04 9.98
C THR A 267 2.92 -20.95 8.81
N GLU A 268 3.05 -22.27 9.05
CA GLU A 268 3.46 -23.24 8.03
C GLU A 268 2.58 -23.23 6.77
N ASP A 269 1.35 -22.76 6.87
CA ASP A 269 0.38 -22.69 5.79
C ASP A 269 0.34 -21.32 5.06
N ALA A 270 1.17 -20.35 5.44
CA ALA A 270 1.31 -19.08 4.73
C ALA A 270 2.54 -19.07 3.82
N ILE A 271 2.37 -18.60 2.60
CA ILE A 271 3.45 -18.43 1.62
C ILE A 271 3.41 -17.00 1.09
N CYS A 272 4.55 -16.32 1.13
CA CYS A 272 4.72 -15.09 0.37
C CYS A 272 4.84 -15.41 -1.13
N ASN A 273 4.11 -14.68 -1.97
CA ASN A 273 4.20 -14.77 -3.43
C ASN A 273 4.70 -13.46 -4.07
N SER A 274 5.29 -12.56 -3.29
CA SER A 274 5.82 -11.29 -3.78
C SER A 274 6.80 -11.48 -4.93
N PHE A 275 7.67 -12.48 -4.82
CA PHE A 275 8.71 -12.80 -5.80
C PHE A 275 8.18 -13.18 -7.20
N ASP A 276 6.93 -13.65 -7.29
CA ASP A 276 6.27 -14.03 -8.55
C ASP A 276 5.35 -12.94 -9.11
N ARG A 277 5.21 -11.82 -8.38
CA ARG A 277 4.20 -10.81 -8.70
C ARG A 277 4.72 -9.39 -8.74
N ASN A 278 5.65 -9.06 -7.87
CA ASN A 278 6.00 -7.68 -7.57
C ASN A 278 7.43 -7.36 -8.01
N ILE A 279 7.60 -6.16 -8.53
CA ILE A 279 8.89 -5.49 -8.64
C ILE A 279 8.77 -4.17 -7.89
N MET A 280 9.65 -3.90 -6.94
CA MET A 280 9.75 -2.63 -6.25
C MET A 280 10.98 -1.91 -6.72
N VAL A 281 10.83 -0.65 -7.10
CA VAL A 281 11.94 0.21 -7.52
C VAL A 281 11.97 1.45 -6.65
N ASN A 282 13.05 1.61 -5.92
CA ASN A 282 13.28 2.76 -5.06
C ASN A 282 13.67 3.99 -5.89
N MET A 283 13.71 5.15 -5.23
CA MET A 283 14.06 6.42 -5.84
C MET A 283 15.46 6.44 -6.49
N ASP A 284 16.40 5.66 -5.96
CA ASP A 284 17.75 5.54 -6.48
C ASP A 284 17.92 4.47 -7.57
N GLY A 285 16.84 3.81 -7.99
CA GLY A 285 16.87 2.76 -9.00
C GLY A 285 17.26 1.38 -8.48
N VAL A 286 17.31 1.18 -7.16
CA VAL A 286 17.45 -0.16 -6.60
C VAL A 286 16.12 -0.89 -6.69
N ALA A 287 16.14 -2.04 -7.36
CA ALA A 287 14.97 -2.89 -7.57
C ALA A 287 15.03 -4.16 -6.72
N ARG A 288 13.87 -4.60 -6.24
CA ARG A 288 13.69 -5.78 -5.39
C ARG A 288 12.43 -6.54 -5.76
N LEU A 289 12.38 -7.83 -5.42
CA LEU A 289 11.18 -8.65 -5.49
C LEU A 289 10.45 -8.77 -4.14
N CYS A 290 11.04 -8.25 -3.07
CA CYS A 290 10.54 -8.24 -1.71
C CYS A 290 10.37 -6.82 -1.19
N PHE A 291 9.37 -6.57 -0.36
CA PHE A 291 9.22 -5.29 0.33
C PHE A 291 10.32 -5.05 1.39
N SER A 292 10.90 -6.14 1.93
CA SER A 292 12.06 -6.10 2.82
C SER A 292 13.38 -6.07 2.03
N ASP A 293 14.44 -5.59 2.64
CA ASP A 293 15.81 -5.60 2.10
C ASP A 293 16.63 -6.83 2.48
N GLN A 294 16.00 -7.82 3.12
CA GLN A 294 16.65 -9.09 3.52
C GLN A 294 17.08 -9.98 2.34
N PHE A 295 16.61 -9.72 1.14
CA PHE A 295 16.95 -10.46 -0.07
C PHE A 295 17.76 -9.61 -1.04
N PRO A 296 18.55 -10.23 -1.93
CA PRO A 296 19.36 -9.50 -2.89
C PRO A 296 18.55 -8.50 -3.73
N SER A 297 19.13 -7.35 -3.97
CA SER A 297 18.60 -6.27 -4.80
C SER A 297 19.40 -6.11 -6.09
N PHE A 298 18.82 -5.40 -7.05
CA PHE A 298 19.41 -5.14 -8.36
C PHE A 298 19.46 -3.64 -8.60
N LYS A 299 20.44 -3.16 -9.34
CA LYS A 299 20.51 -1.76 -9.77
C LYS A 299 19.97 -1.64 -11.19
N ILE A 300 18.95 -0.83 -11.39
CA ILE A 300 18.45 -0.44 -12.70
C ILE A 300 19.18 0.84 -13.09
N SER A 301 19.99 0.78 -14.14
CA SER A 301 20.83 1.88 -14.60
C SER A 301 20.55 2.30 -16.04
N ARG A 302 20.03 1.39 -16.83
CA ARG A 302 19.75 1.59 -18.26
C ARG A 302 18.50 0.83 -18.72
N SER A 303 18.02 1.17 -19.90
CA SER A 303 16.93 0.42 -20.54
C SER A 303 17.31 -1.05 -20.75
N GLY A 304 16.36 -1.96 -20.53
CA GLY A 304 16.53 -3.41 -20.56
C GLY A 304 16.82 -4.04 -19.19
N ASP A 305 17.27 -3.26 -18.23
CA ASP A 305 17.66 -3.80 -16.91
C ASP A 305 16.47 -4.38 -16.13
N LEU A 306 15.27 -3.78 -16.23
CA LEU A 306 14.07 -4.30 -15.56
C LEU A 306 13.66 -5.66 -16.14
N THR A 307 13.66 -5.77 -17.44
CA THR A 307 13.35 -7.01 -18.18
C THR A 307 14.38 -8.09 -17.84
N HIS A 308 15.66 -7.73 -17.86
CA HIS A 308 16.74 -8.63 -17.46
C HIS A 308 16.57 -9.12 -16.02
N LEU A 309 16.33 -8.21 -15.07
CA LEU A 309 16.05 -8.54 -13.67
C LEU A 309 14.94 -9.58 -13.57
N TRP A 310 13.80 -9.32 -14.19
CA TRP A 310 12.66 -10.23 -14.07
C TRP A 310 12.97 -11.64 -14.56
N HIS A 311 13.67 -11.76 -15.68
CA HIS A 311 14.03 -13.06 -16.26
C HIS A 311 15.18 -13.77 -15.55
N SER A 312 16.16 -13.04 -14.99
CA SER A 312 17.35 -13.60 -14.34
C SER A 312 17.22 -13.81 -12.81
N ALA A 313 16.12 -13.35 -12.19
CA ALA A 313 15.97 -13.36 -10.73
C ALA A 313 15.61 -14.73 -10.11
N GLU A 314 15.72 -15.83 -10.85
CA GLU A 314 15.39 -17.16 -10.31
C GLU A 314 16.21 -17.53 -9.05
N PRO A 315 17.51 -17.21 -8.94
CA PRO A 315 18.24 -17.44 -7.70
C PRO A 315 17.62 -16.70 -6.49
N VAL A 316 17.17 -15.46 -6.68
CA VAL A 316 16.53 -14.68 -5.61
C VAL A 316 15.14 -15.26 -5.27
N ARG A 317 14.38 -15.68 -6.28
CA ARG A 317 13.09 -16.37 -6.06
C ARG A 317 13.26 -17.63 -5.23
N ASN A 318 14.31 -18.42 -5.50
CA ASN A 318 14.62 -19.64 -4.74
C ASN A 318 14.89 -19.34 -3.27
N LEU A 319 15.59 -18.24 -2.98
CA LEU A 319 15.80 -17.77 -1.60
C LEU A 319 14.50 -17.31 -0.92
N MET A 320 13.56 -16.74 -1.71
CA MET A 320 12.30 -16.21 -1.18
C MET A 320 11.20 -17.29 -1.01
N ARG A 321 11.21 -18.37 -1.76
CA ARG A 321 10.18 -19.43 -1.70
C ARG A 321 9.93 -20.02 -0.31
N PRO A 322 10.94 -20.25 0.54
CA PRO A 322 10.72 -20.73 1.89
C PRO A 322 10.21 -19.65 2.86
N CYS A 323 10.13 -18.39 2.45
CA CYS A 323 9.67 -17.31 3.32
C CYS A 323 8.20 -17.53 3.72
N ARG A 324 7.93 -17.47 5.03
CA ARG A 324 6.62 -17.65 5.65
C ARG A 324 6.12 -16.40 6.37
N GLN A 325 6.81 -15.28 6.19
CA GLN A 325 6.47 -14.02 6.85
C GLN A 325 5.17 -13.44 6.30
N TYR A 326 4.37 -12.87 7.20
CA TYR A 326 3.12 -12.18 6.84
C TYR A 326 3.29 -10.73 6.39
N CYS A 327 4.52 -10.32 6.18
CA CYS A 327 4.83 -8.93 5.84
C CYS A 327 4.17 -8.41 4.56
N GLY A 328 3.68 -9.19 3.71
CA GLY A 328 2.90 -8.77 2.55
C GLY A 328 1.42 -9.12 2.67
N ILE A 329 0.88 -9.20 3.90
CA ILE A 329 -0.48 -9.72 4.14
C ILE A 329 -1.54 -9.08 3.24
N SER A 330 -1.43 -7.78 3.00
CA SER A 330 -2.36 -7.05 2.13
C SER A 330 -2.14 -7.30 0.63
N HIS A 331 -1.00 -7.86 0.21
CA HIS A 331 -0.63 -7.93 -1.21
C HIS A 331 -0.08 -9.27 -1.67
N SER A 332 0.61 -10.00 -0.82
CA SER A 332 1.54 -11.03 -1.28
C SER A 332 1.47 -12.34 -0.53
N VAL A 333 0.77 -12.42 0.60
CA VAL A 333 0.65 -13.65 1.38
C VAL A 333 -0.54 -14.47 0.87
N ARG A 334 -0.34 -15.76 0.73
CA ARG A 334 -1.37 -16.75 0.39
C ARG A 334 -1.23 -18.00 1.24
N ARG A 335 -2.26 -18.80 1.33
CA ARG A 335 -2.18 -20.12 1.94
C ARG A 335 -1.53 -21.13 0.99
N VAL A 336 -0.76 -22.06 1.54
CA VAL A 336 -0.06 -23.11 0.77
C VAL A 336 -1.03 -23.93 -0.08
N ASN A 337 -2.19 -24.27 0.47
CA ASN A 337 -3.21 -25.12 -0.15
C ASN A 337 -4.38 -24.33 -0.75
N ALA A 338 -4.23 -23.00 -0.93
CA ALA A 338 -5.28 -22.22 -1.56
C ALA A 338 -5.49 -22.65 -3.00
N THR A 339 -6.68 -23.13 -3.32
CA THR A 339 -7.08 -23.55 -4.67
C THR A 339 -7.25 -22.35 -5.60
N LYS A 340 -7.50 -21.17 -5.06
CA LYS A 340 -7.56 -19.90 -5.79
C LYS A 340 -6.32 -19.06 -5.47
N LYS A 341 -5.64 -18.59 -6.52
CA LYS A 341 -4.72 -17.46 -6.34
C LYS A 341 -5.55 -16.31 -5.82
N ILE A 342 -5.27 -15.88 -4.60
CA ILE A 342 -5.88 -14.68 -4.06
C ILE A 342 -5.43 -13.54 -4.95
N ASP A 343 -6.28 -13.09 -5.84
CA ASP A 343 -6.07 -11.86 -6.59
C ASP A 343 -6.37 -10.69 -5.64
N MET A 344 -5.40 -10.46 -4.77
CA MET A 344 -5.48 -9.50 -3.69
C MET A 344 -5.31 -8.05 -4.16
N ILE A 345 -6.02 -7.67 -5.19
CA ILE A 345 -6.37 -6.27 -5.36
C ILE A 345 -7.85 -6.13 -5.13
N GLN A 346 -8.25 -6.42 -3.95
CA GLN A 346 -9.34 -5.70 -3.31
C GLN A 346 -8.75 -4.55 -2.45
N VAL A 347 -7.54 -4.09 -2.80
CA VAL A 347 -7.04 -2.82 -2.31
C VAL A 347 -7.75 -1.71 -3.05
#